data_34e57ebb3b28809e62918c3c27c9b3c3
#
_entry.id   34e57ebb3b28809e62918c3c27c9b3c3
#
_cell.length_a   1.000
_cell.length_b   1.000
_cell.length_c   1.000
_cell.angle_alpha   90.00
_cell.angle_beta   90.00
_cell.angle_gamma   90.00
#
_symmetry.space_group_name_H-M   'P 1'
#
loop_
_entity.id
_entity.type
_entity.pdbx_description
1 polymer ?
#
loop_
_entity_poly.entity_id
_entity_poly.type
_entity_poly.pdbx_seq_one_letter_code
_entity_poly.pdbx_strand_id
1 'polypeptide(L)'
;MDRLTRTRAGLLLIAQVLLATGTARAQQPATPAVGSPDTIVVTPGARYRSGGLHTLLFGQHYRKLWATPIRVERLDLDGFAGGLRPIQRGGGKQTRSLRFSGSNGHEYQFRSLDKDPSPLLPEQLRRTLAQRIFQDQISAGHPAAPLVVSPILTAAGVLHAEPRLVVLPDSPTLGEFRTEFGGRLGTIEERPTDDGAGFAGASKIVSTQDLFERLEKHQNERADTRAYLAARLVDLLLGDWDRHQDQWRWARLEDDKSTPWTPIPRDRDQAFARFDGLLLDLARLSVPQLVEFSAKYPSTVGLTWNARAVDRRLLSDLDWPTWDSTAAAIQAVVTDAVIDDAVGRMPPELRAGNAAWLGDALKRRRDALPSAARKFYRLLAAEVNLSASDEAELVEAVRADDGTLDLTVRAAGDSAGEPLVHRRFNRDDTR
;
A
#
# COMPACT_ATOMS: atom_id res chain seq x y z
N MET A 1 -40.19 2.90 38.86
CA MET A 1 -39.54 4.04 38.20
C MET A 1 -38.10 4.02 38.67
N ASP A 2 -37.16 3.75 37.83
CA ASP A 2 -35.69 3.78 37.95
C ASP A 2 -34.99 2.56 37.41
N ARG A 3 -35.09 2.35 36.11
CA ARG A 3 -34.14 1.46 35.36
C ARG A 3 -33.87 1.91 33.93
N LEU A 4 -34.32 3.09 33.51
CA LEU A 4 -34.19 3.58 32.13
C LEU A 4 -33.23 4.77 31.96
N THR A 5 -32.60 5.27 33.04
CA THR A 5 -31.72 6.45 33.00
C THR A 5 -30.20 6.11 33.03
N ARG A 6 -29.82 4.85 33.21
CA ARG A 6 -28.39 4.46 33.26
C ARG A 6 -27.78 4.00 31.93
N THR A 7 -28.59 3.82 30.90
CA THR A 7 -28.13 3.32 29.59
C THR A 7 -27.81 4.44 28.59
N ARG A 8 -28.13 5.70 28.89
CA ARG A 8 -27.83 6.84 28.01
C ARG A 8 -26.56 7.62 28.38
N ALA A 9 -26.01 7.41 29.56
CA ALA A 9 -24.77 8.06 30.00
C ALA A 9 -23.49 7.31 29.54
N GLY A 10 -23.59 6.03 29.22
CA GLY A 10 -22.47 5.23 28.75
C GLY A 10 -22.11 5.43 27.26
N LEU A 11 -23.05 5.87 26.45
CA LEU A 11 -22.85 6.09 25.00
C LEU A 11 -22.30 7.49 24.67
N LEU A 12 -22.39 8.45 25.59
CA LEU A 12 -21.87 9.81 25.41
C LEU A 12 -20.41 9.95 25.86
N LEU A 13 -19.90 9.03 26.68
CA LEU A 13 -18.48 9.07 27.12
C LEU A 13 -17.52 8.43 26.10
N ILE A 14 -18.01 7.51 25.27
CA ILE A 14 -17.18 6.88 24.22
C ILE A 14 -17.00 7.82 23.01
N ALA A 15 -17.92 8.73 22.79
CA ALA A 15 -17.80 9.75 21.72
C ALA A 15 -16.86 10.92 22.06
N GLN A 16 -16.53 11.12 23.35
CA GLN A 16 -15.67 12.24 23.77
C GLN A 16 -14.19 11.86 23.93
N VAL A 17 -13.84 10.59 24.01
CA VAL A 17 -12.42 10.15 24.07
C VAL A 17 -11.77 10.06 22.68
N LEU A 18 -12.57 10.06 21.60
CA LEU A 18 -12.06 10.09 20.21
C LEU A 18 -11.88 11.52 19.66
N LEU A 19 -12.18 12.57 20.43
CA LEU A 19 -12.04 13.98 20.01
C LEU A 19 -10.90 14.73 20.69
N ALA A 20 -10.05 14.06 21.48
CA ALA A 20 -8.93 14.67 22.20
C ALA A 20 -7.55 14.21 21.72
N THR A 21 -7.45 13.46 20.62
CA THR A 21 -6.17 13.30 19.93
C THR A 21 -6.01 14.49 19.00
N GLY A 22 -5.03 15.31 19.31
CA GLY A 22 -4.74 16.57 18.65
C GLY A 22 -4.76 16.43 17.12
N THR A 23 -5.50 17.35 16.50
CA THR A 23 -5.38 17.62 15.08
C THR A 23 -3.94 17.99 14.76
N ALA A 24 -3.12 17.04 14.42
CA ALA A 24 -1.95 17.31 13.60
C ALA A 24 -2.51 17.79 12.26
N ARG A 25 -2.66 19.11 12.18
CA ARG A 25 -2.99 19.80 10.95
C ARG A 25 -1.82 19.53 10.03
N ALA A 26 -1.98 18.56 9.11
CA ALA A 26 -1.05 18.43 8.01
C ALA A 26 -0.94 19.82 7.39
N GLN A 27 0.23 20.45 7.55
CA GLN A 27 0.54 21.67 6.83
C GLN A 27 0.52 21.29 5.35
N GLN A 28 -0.55 21.69 4.66
CA GLN A 28 -0.53 21.71 3.21
C GLN A 28 0.69 22.52 2.80
N PRO A 29 1.59 21.97 1.99
CA PRO A 29 2.67 22.75 1.42
C PRO A 29 2.04 23.96 0.71
N ALA A 30 2.52 25.14 1.02
CA ALA A 30 2.06 26.39 0.42
C ALA A 30 2.08 26.23 -1.10
N THR A 31 0.92 26.33 -1.73
CA THR A 31 0.77 26.29 -3.17
C THR A 31 1.47 27.55 -3.72
N PRO A 32 2.57 27.46 -4.50
CA PRO A 32 3.11 28.62 -5.16
C PRO A 32 2.08 29.16 -6.16
N ALA A 33 2.01 30.47 -6.34
CA ALA A 33 1.12 31.14 -7.28
C ALA A 33 1.34 30.56 -8.69
N VAL A 34 0.33 29.87 -9.20
CA VAL A 34 0.40 29.02 -10.38
C VAL A 34 0.19 29.87 -11.62
N GLY A 35 1.25 30.08 -12.41
CA GLY A 35 1.10 30.17 -13.87
C GLY A 35 0.47 28.85 -14.34
N SER A 36 -0.36 28.89 -15.40
CA SER A 36 -0.99 27.66 -15.91
C SER A 36 0.08 26.58 -16.12
N PRO A 37 -0.09 25.38 -15.54
CA PRO A 37 0.96 24.35 -15.64
C PRO A 37 1.24 24.04 -17.10
N ASP A 38 2.52 23.97 -17.49
CA ASP A 38 2.92 23.52 -18.81
C ASP A 38 2.47 22.06 -18.97
N THR A 39 1.52 21.81 -19.86
CA THR A 39 0.94 20.49 -20.06
C THR A 39 1.30 19.93 -21.42
N ILE A 40 1.52 18.63 -21.49
CA ILE A 40 1.81 17.89 -22.72
C ILE A 40 0.83 16.73 -22.91
N VAL A 41 0.53 16.40 -24.14
CA VAL A 41 -0.25 15.21 -24.46
C VAL A 41 0.71 14.04 -24.71
N VAL A 42 0.53 12.96 -23.94
CA VAL A 42 1.36 11.75 -24.03
C VAL A 42 0.48 10.51 -24.00
N THR A 43 0.95 9.43 -24.61
CA THR A 43 0.29 8.12 -24.53
C THR A 43 1.09 7.22 -23.60
N PRO A 44 0.52 6.70 -22.48
CA PRO A 44 1.24 5.89 -21.51
C PRO A 44 1.97 4.70 -22.11
N GLY A 45 1.32 3.97 -23.03
CA GLY A 45 1.90 2.78 -23.65
C GLY A 45 1.14 2.36 -24.89
N ALA A 46 1.31 3.09 -25.99
CA ALA A 46 0.67 2.79 -27.27
C ALA A 46 0.96 1.37 -27.80
N ARG A 47 2.10 0.79 -27.39
CA ARG A 47 2.53 -0.58 -27.74
C ARG A 47 1.62 -1.69 -27.21
N TYR A 48 0.80 -1.40 -26.19
CA TYR A 48 -0.11 -2.39 -25.59
C TYR A 48 -1.44 -2.54 -26.35
N ARG A 49 -1.62 -1.81 -27.45
CA ARG A 49 -2.77 -2.04 -28.33
C ARG A 49 -2.72 -3.46 -28.86
N SER A 50 -3.79 -4.19 -28.67
CA SER A 50 -4.01 -5.48 -29.29
C SER A 50 -5.50 -5.81 -29.33
N GLY A 51 -5.89 -6.82 -30.04
CA GLY A 51 -7.29 -7.22 -30.18
C GLY A 51 -7.42 -8.69 -30.62
N GLY A 52 -8.65 -9.13 -30.79
CA GLY A 52 -8.97 -10.47 -31.28
C GLY A 52 -8.37 -11.59 -30.44
N LEU A 53 -7.74 -12.56 -31.09
CA LEU A 53 -7.19 -13.75 -30.43
C LEU A 53 -6.15 -13.43 -29.35
N HIS A 54 -5.36 -12.35 -29.53
CA HIS A 54 -4.36 -11.96 -28.54
C HIS A 54 -5.02 -11.59 -27.20
N THR A 55 -6.07 -10.78 -27.23
CA THR A 55 -6.78 -10.41 -25.98
C THR A 55 -7.50 -11.57 -25.33
N LEU A 56 -8.00 -12.53 -26.12
CA LEU A 56 -8.60 -13.74 -25.58
C LEU A 56 -7.57 -14.60 -24.82
N LEU A 57 -6.36 -14.76 -25.36
CA LEU A 57 -5.32 -15.60 -24.76
C LEU A 57 -4.59 -14.91 -23.62
N PHE A 58 -4.18 -13.64 -23.81
CA PHE A 58 -3.28 -12.89 -22.91
C PHE A 58 -4.00 -11.79 -22.11
N GLY A 59 -5.31 -11.66 -22.26
CA GLY A 59 -6.13 -10.75 -21.47
C GLY A 59 -6.48 -9.43 -22.15
N GLN A 60 -7.65 -8.92 -21.82
CA GLN A 60 -8.12 -7.59 -22.20
C GLN A 60 -7.37 -6.52 -21.43
N HIS A 61 -7.03 -6.77 -20.14
CA HIS A 61 -6.29 -5.87 -19.28
C HIS A 61 -6.83 -4.42 -19.30
N TYR A 62 -5.96 -3.44 -19.11
CA TYR A 62 -6.22 -2.01 -19.29
C TYR A 62 -5.65 -1.46 -20.60
N ARG A 63 -5.48 -2.30 -21.64
CA ARG A 63 -4.86 -1.95 -22.92
C ARG A 63 -5.40 -0.67 -23.53
N LYS A 64 -6.73 -0.48 -23.47
CA LYS A 64 -7.38 0.74 -23.97
C LYS A 64 -6.91 1.98 -23.20
N LEU A 65 -6.80 1.90 -21.87
CA LEU A 65 -6.32 3.02 -21.03
C LEU A 65 -4.86 3.33 -21.33
N TRP A 66 -4.01 2.29 -21.46
CA TRP A 66 -2.60 2.47 -21.83
C TRP A 66 -2.42 3.12 -23.20
N ALA A 67 -3.32 2.85 -24.12
CA ALA A 67 -3.26 3.38 -25.48
C ALA A 67 -4.00 4.72 -25.69
N THR A 68 -4.61 5.25 -24.63
CA THR A 68 -5.33 6.53 -24.66
C THR A 68 -4.35 7.69 -24.43
N PRO A 69 -4.28 8.67 -25.35
CA PRO A 69 -3.55 9.90 -25.09
C PRO A 69 -4.15 10.66 -23.92
N ILE A 70 -3.31 11.15 -23.03
CA ILE A 70 -3.68 11.89 -21.83
C ILE A 70 -2.93 13.22 -21.77
N ARG A 71 -3.58 14.26 -21.22
CA ARG A 71 -2.95 15.54 -20.92
C ARG A 71 -2.34 15.47 -19.51
N VAL A 72 -1.04 15.73 -19.42
CA VAL A 72 -0.27 15.61 -18.17
C VAL A 72 0.61 16.84 -18.00
N GLU A 73 0.81 17.26 -16.77
CA GLU A 73 1.75 18.30 -16.38
C GLU A 73 3.18 17.89 -16.74
N ARG A 74 3.95 18.82 -17.31
CA ARG A 74 5.40 18.72 -17.41
C ARG A 74 5.98 19.19 -16.07
N LEU A 75 6.77 18.34 -15.41
CA LEU A 75 7.35 18.67 -14.11
C LEU A 75 8.29 19.88 -14.24
N ASP A 76 8.01 20.93 -13.48
CA ASP A 76 8.93 22.05 -13.32
C ASP A 76 10.04 21.65 -12.33
N LEU A 77 11.23 21.31 -12.87
CA LEU A 77 12.37 20.91 -12.04
C LEU A 77 12.94 22.04 -11.21
N ASP A 78 12.75 23.29 -11.63
CA ASP A 78 13.29 24.44 -10.93
C ASP A 78 12.33 24.99 -9.86
N GLY A 79 11.02 24.88 -10.10
CA GLY A 79 9.99 25.35 -9.17
C GLY A 79 9.49 24.30 -8.17
N PHE A 80 9.43 23.02 -8.57
CA PHE A 80 8.94 21.96 -7.69
C PHE A 80 9.88 21.79 -6.48
N ALA A 81 9.31 21.78 -5.26
CA ALA A 81 10.06 21.63 -4.00
C ALA A 81 11.22 22.64 -3.83
N GLY A 82 11.11 23.83 -4.44
CA GLY A 82 12.15 24.85 -4.44
C GLY A 82 13.34 24.53 -5.36
N GLY A 83 13.22 23.55 -6.21
CA GLY A 83 14.23 23.06 -7.14
C GLY A 83 14.63 21.63 -6.86
N LEU A 84 14.50 20.76 -7.89
CA LEU A 84 14.87 19.35 -7.85
C LEU A 84 16.24 19.12 -8.46
N ARG A 85 17.09 18.37 -7.76
CA ARG A 85 18.38 17.90 -8.25
C ARG A 85 18.39 16.38 -8.29
N PRO A 86 18.67 15.71 -9.43
CA PRO A 86 18.76 14.29 -9.50
C PRO A 86 19.98 13.80 -8.70
N ILE A 87 19.76 12.76 -7.86
CA ILE A 87 20.80 12.22 -6.98
C ILE A 87 21.29 10.89 -7.49
N GLN A 88 20.36 9.97 -7.75
CA GLN A 88 20.67 8.58 -7.99
C GLN A 88 19.58 7.88 -8.76
N ARG A 89 20.00 7.02 -9.69
CA ARG A 89 19.10 6.02 -10.27
C ARG A 89 18.66 5.07 -9.17
N GLY A 90 17.38 4.89 -9.01
CA GLY A 90 16.77 3.94 -8.09
C GLY A 90 15.97 2.89 -8.84
N GLY A 91 15.17 2.15 -8.07
CA GLY A 91 14.27 1.13 -8.61
C GLY A 91 14.86 -0.26 -8.56
N GLY A 92 13.93 -1.21 -8.49
CA GLY A 92 14.25 -2.63 -8.61
C GLY A 92 14.54 -3.04 -10.06
N LYS A 93 14.35 -4.32 -10.34
CA LYS A 93 14.71 -4.88 -11.66
C LYS A 93 13.81 -4.45 -12.81
N GLN A 94 12.59 -3.89 -12.56
CA GLN A 94 11.61 -3.58 -13.62
C GLN A 94 11.36 -2.09 -13.80
N THR A 95 11.27 -1.32 -12.71
CA THR A 95 10.89 0.08 -12.73
C THR A 95 12.10 0.97 -12.90
N ARG A 96 12.06 1.85 -13.89
CA ARG A 96 13.03 2.94 -13.99
C ARG A 96 12.61 4.02 -13.01
N SER A 97 13.43 4.27 -12.02
CA SER A 97 13.18 5.33 -11.05
C SER A 97 14.40 6.21 -10.86
N LEU A 98 14.15 7.48 -10.56
CA LEU A 98 15.15 8.49 -10.31
C LEU A 98 14.84 9.18 -9.00
N ARG A 99 15.83 9.27 -8.14
CA ARG A 99 15.76 10.01 -6.88
C ARG A 99 16.20 11.44 -7.09
N PHE A 100 15.52 12.35 -6.41
CA PHE A 100 15.82 13.78 -6.40
C PHE A 100 15.94 14.27 -4.97
N SER A 101 16.84 15.24 -4.75
CA SER A 101 16.84 16.10 -3.59
C SER A 101 16.05 17.36 -3.95
N GLY A 102 15.11 17.77 -3.12
CA GLY A 102 14.44 19.05 -3.18
C GLY A 102 15.17 20.09 -2.34
N SER A 103 15.15 21.34 -2.77
CA SER A 103 15.74 22.45 -1.97
C SER A 103 14.97 22.71 -0.68
N ASN A 104 13.77 22.15 -0.52
CA ASN A 104 12.99 22.15 0.72
C ASN A 104 13.49 21.13 1.77
N GLY A 105 14.57 20.40 1.49
CA GLY A 105 15.17 19.42 2.41
C GLY A 105 14.55 18.02 2.35
N HIS A 106 13.59 17.77 1.45
CA HIS A 106 12.98 16.44 1.27
C HIS A 106 13.54 15.72 0.05
N GLU A 107 13.52 14.40 0.09
CA GLU A 107 13.79 13.58 -1.08
C GLU A 107 12.51 13.20 -1.83
N TYR A 108 12.65 13.11 -3.15
CA TYR A 108 11.55 12.70 -4.04
C TYR A 108 11.97 11.53 -4.90
N GLN A 109 10.99 10.73 -5.29
CA GLN A 109 11.21 9.62 -6.20
C GLN A 109 10.27 9.71 -7.39
N PHE A 110 10.86 9.81 -8.58
CA PHE A 110 10.14 9.60 -9.82
C PHE A 110 10.17 8.11 -10.18
N ARG A 111 9.03 7.57 -10.62
CA ARG A 111 8.91 6.21 -11.17
C ARG A 111 8.24 6.26 -12.53
N SER A 112 8.92 5.71 -13.56
CA SER A 112 8.32 5.60 -14.89
C SER A 112 7.07 4.73 -14.82
N LEU A 113 6.01 5.17 -15.52
CA LEU A 113 4.76 4.42 -15.60
C LEU A 113 4.95 3.13 -16.40
N ASP A 114 5.56 3.25 -17.58
CA ASP A 114 5.87 2.10 -18.42
C ASP A 114 7.15 1.41 -17.96
N LYS A 115 7.02 0.15 -17.57
CA LYS A 115 8.09 -0.68 -17.00
C LYS A 115 8.79 -1.52 -18.06
N ASP A 116 10.00 -1.92 -17.77
CA ASP A 116 10.78 -2.86 -18.60
C ASP A 116 11.07 -4.13 -17.78
N PRO A 117 10.34 -5.23 -18.00
CA PRO A 117 10.54 -6.47 -17.28
C PRO A 117 11.73 -7.30 -17.79
N SER A 118 12.40 -6.87 -18.86
CA SER A 118 13.51 -7.62 -19.47
C SER A 118 14.62 -8.03 -18.49
N PRO A 119 15.02 -7.18 -17.51
CA PRO A 119 16.05 -7.56 -16.54
C PRO A 119 15.67 -8.73 -15.62
N LEU A 120 14.38 -9.06 -15.47
CA LEU A 120 13.92 -10.20 -14.68
C LEU A 120 14.07 -11.52 -15.41
N LEU A 121 14.13 -11.48 -16.73
CA LEU A 121 14.21 -12.68 -17.53
C LEU A 121 15.65 -13.19 -17.59
N PRO A 122 15.85 -14.53 -17.55
CA PRO A 122 17.10 -15.14 -17.92
C PRO A 122 17.60 -14.59 -19.26
N GLU A 123 18.90 -14.46 -19.41
CA GLU A 123 19.50 -13.83 -20.60
C GLU A 123 19.04 -14.50 -21.91
N GLN A 124 18.89 -15.82 -21.88
CA GLN A 124 18.45 -16.64 -23.02
C GLN A 124 17.01 -16.31 -23.48
N LEU A 125 16.17 -15.78 -22.57
CA LEU A 125 14.78 -15.43 -22.87
C LEU A 125 14.63 -13.94 -23.25
N ARG A 126 15.69 -13.15 -23.07
CA ARG A 126 15.69 -11.75 -23.52
C ARG A 126 15.71 -11.70 -25.04
N ARG A 127 14.95 -10.75 -25.61
CA ARG A 127 14.75 -10.58 -27.07
C ARG A 127 13.99 -11.73 -27.75
N THR A 128 13.28 -12.56 -26.97
CA THR A 128 12.44 -13.64 -27.48
C THR A 128 10.95 -13.30 -27.39
N LEU A 129 10.09 -14.20 -27.87
CA LEU A 129 8.64 -14.10 -27.70
C LEU A 129 8.25 -14.04 -26.19
N ALA A 130 8.98 -14.75 -25.33
CA ALA A 130 8.73 -14.72 -23.89
C ALA A 130 8.86 -13.29 -23.33
N GLN A 131 9.92 -12.55 -23.69
CA GLN A 131 10.06 -11.15 -23.29
C GLN A 131 8.86 -10.30 -23.72
N ARG A 132 8.36 -10.49 -24.95
CA ARG A 132 7.18 -9.75 -25.45
C ARG A 132 5.94 -10.05 -24.64
N ILE A 133 5.73 -11.32 -24.25
CA ILE A 133 4.61 -11.73 -23.39
C ILE A 133 4.74 -11.08 -22.00
N PHE A 134 5.93 -11.12 -21.38
CA PHE A 134 6.16 -10.46 -20.10
C PHE A 134 5.96 -8.93 -20.18
N GLN A 135 6.46 -8.29 -21.24
CA GLN A 135 6.23 -6.86 -21.47
C GLN A 135 4.75 -6.55 -21.61
N ASP A 136 4.01 -7.39 -22.30
CA ASP A 136 2.58 -7.24 -22.52
C ASP A 136 1.78 -7.26 -21.22
N GLN A 137 2.23 -8.02 -20.21
CA GLN A 137 1.59 -8.12 -18.89
C GLN A 137 1.66 -6.80 -18.07
N ILE A 138 2.52 -5.85 -18.42
CA ILE A 138 2.51 -4.51 -17.82
C ILE A 138 1.15 -3.84 -18.00
N SER A 139 0.46 -4.14 -19.12
CA SER A 139 -0.89 -3.62 -19.37
C SER A 139 -1.99 -4.16 -18.44
N ALA A 140 -1.69 -5.18 -17.62
CA ALA A 140 -2.58 -5.66 -16.57
C ALA A 140 -2.64 -4.68 -15.37
N GLY A 141 -1.59 -3.88 -15.13
CA GLY A 141 -1.60 -2.79 -14.16
C GLY A 141 -2.42 -1.60 -14.64
N HIS A 142 -3.16 -0.97 -13.75
CA HIS A 142 -3.94 0.22 -14.06
C HIS A 142 -3.04 1.46 -14.15
N PRO A 143 -2.98 2.22 -15.26
CA PRO A 143 -1.98 3.28 -15.45
C PRO A 143 -2.11 4.47 -14.49
N ALA A 144 -3.24 4.65 -13.85
CA ALA A 144 -3.46 5.69 -12.85
C ALA A 144 -3.69 5.11 -11.43
N ALA A 145 -3.30 3.86 -11.16
CA ALA A 145 -3.52 3.22 -9.87
C ALA A 145 -3.04 4.07 -8.67
N PRO A 146 -1.81 4.59 -8.63
CA PRO A 146 -1.33 5.35 -7.49
C PRO A 146 -2.19 6.57 -7.16
N LEU A 147 -2.73 7.26 -8.19
CA LEU A 147 -3.56 8.44 -8.01
C LEU A 147 -4.92 8.13 -7.37
N VAL A 148 -5.52 6.98 -7.73
CA VAL A 148 -6.80 6.52 -7.19
C VAL A 148 -6.61 5.96 -5.77
N VAL A 149 -5.47 5.35 -5.49
CA VAL A 149 -5.17 4.74 -4.19
C VAL A 149 -5.00 5.79 -3.09
N SER A 150 -4.33 6.92 -3.38
CA SER A 150 -3.95 7.92 -2.37
C SER A 150 -5.12 8.46 -1.55
N PRO A 151 -6.26 8.93 -2.12
CA PRO A 151 -7.38 9.40 -1.31
C PRO A 151 -8.00 8.32 -0.40
N ILE A 152 -7.97 7.06 -0.83
CA ILE A 152 -8.48 5.94 -0.03
C ILE A 152 -7.56 5.68 1.16
N LEU A 153 -6.25 5.74 0.98
CA LEU A 153 -5.27 5.63 2.07
C LEU A 153 -5.42 6.79 3.06
N THR A 154 -5.60 8.02 2.55
CA THR A 154 -5.85 9.20 3.38
C THR A 154 -7.10 9.02 4.25
N ALA A 155 -8.22 8.61 3.64
CA ALA A 155 -9.47 8.38 4.37
C ALA A 155 -9.33 7.26 5.42
N ALA A 156 -8.55 6.23 5.15
CA ALA A 156 -8.27 5.13 6.08
C ALA A 156 -7.21 5.47 7.14
N GLY A 157 -6.66 6.70 7.16
CA GLY A 157 -5.63 7.12 8.10
C GLY A 157 -4.28 6.42 7.92
N VAL A 158 -4.01 5.84 6.74
CA VAL A 158 -2.76 5.16 6.45
C VAL A 158 -1.71 6.16 6.00
N LEU A 159 -0.59 6.21 6.72
CA LEU A 159 0.54 7.10 6.38
C LEU A 159 1.14 6.68 5.03
N HIS A 160 1.18 7.61 4.07
CA HIS A 160 1.69 7.34 2.72
C HIS A 160 2.16 8.61 2.03
N ALA A 161 2.98 8.46 0.99
CA ALA A 161 3.34 9.56 0.10
C ALA A 161 2.24 9.81 -0.94
N GLU A 162 1.97 11.08 -1.24
CA GLU A 162 0.99 11.47 -2.25
C GLU A 162 1.64 11.54 -3.65
N PRO A 163 1.19 10.73 -4.62
CA PRO A 163 1.77 10.70 -5.95
C PRO A 163 1.19 11.78 -6.85
N ARG A 164 2.04 12.38 -7.72
CA ARG A 164 1.62 13.24 -8.82
C ARG A 164 2.03 12.60 -10.15
N LEU A 165 1.11 12.57 -11.10
CA LEU A 165 1.39 12.12 -12.48
C LEU A 165 2.02 13.26 -13.26
N VAL A 166 3.22 13.03 -13.80
CA VAL A 166 4.01 14.05 -14.48
C VAL A 166 4.80 13.48 -15.66
N VAL A 167 5.20 14.35 -16.56
CA VAL A 167 6.25 14.06 -17.54
C VAL A 167 7.52 14.76 -17.10
N LEU A 168 8.63 14.02 -16.94
CA LEU A 168 9.94 14.63 -16.72
C LEU A 168 10.35 15.42 -17.98
N PRO A 169 10.76 16.70 -17.85
CA PRO A 169 11.23 17.46 -19.00
C PRO A 169 12.52 16.85 -19.58
N ASP A 170 12.73 17.02 -20.87
CA ASP A 170 14.05 16.75 -21.47
C ASP A 170 14.97 17.94 -21.20
N SER A 171 15.49 18.01 -19.99
CA SER A 171 16.26 19.15 -19.47
C SER A 171 17.72 18.79 -19.19
N PRO A 172 18.67 19.71 -19.44
CA PRO A 172 20.05 19.56 -19.00
C PRO A 172 20.21 19.38 -17.48
N THR A 173 19.26 19.87 -16.68
CA THR A 173 19.23 19.70 -15.22
C THR A 173 19.26 18.23 -14.81
N LEU A 174 18.77 17.30 -15.66
CA LEU A 174 18.84 15.87 -15.41
C LEU A 174 20.25 15.28 -15.52
N GLY A 175 21.24 16.03 -16.05
CA GLY A 175 22.61 15.58 -16.16
C GLY A 175 22.76 14.27 -16.93
N GLU A 176 23.51 13.34 -16.36
CA GLU A 176 23.71 11.98 -16.90
C GLU A 176 22.44 11.15 -17.06
N PHE A 177 21.39 11.46 -16.28
CA PHE A 177 20.11 10.75 -16.30
C PHE A 177 19.19 11.19 -17.45
N ARG A 178 19.54 12.29 -18.16
CA ARG A 178 18.69 12.88 -19.21
C ARG A 178 18.31 11.90 -20.30
N THR A 179 19.26 11.12 -20.81
CA THR A 179 19.03 10.16 -21.89
C THR A 179 18.04 9.06 -21.49
N GLU A 180 18.06 8.66 -20.21
CA GLU A 180 17.16 7.61 -19.71
C GLU A 180 15.80 8.13 -19.29
N PHE A 181 15.73 9.34 -18.70
CA PHE A 181 14.54 9.84 -18.03
C PHE A 181 13.86 11.03 -18.70
N GLY A 182 14.55 11.77 -19.56
CA GLY A 182 13.97 12.91 -20.29
C GLY A 182 12.76 12.52 -21.13
N GLY A 183 11.67 13.28 -21.03
CA GLY A 183 10.41 13.03 -21.73
C GLY A 183 9.57 11.86 -21.21
N ARG A 184 9.95 11.22 -20.09
CA ARG A 184 9.21 10.06 -19.57
C ARG A 184 8.01 10.47 -18.73
N LEU A 185 6.90 9.77 -19.01
CA LEU A 185 5.70 9.77 -18.15
C LEU A 185 5.92 8.89 -16.93
N GLY A 186 5.55 9.39 -15.77
CA GLY A 186 5.64 8.65 -14.51
C GLY A 186 4.95 9.35 -13.36
N THR A 187 5.10 8.82 -12.18
CA THR A 187 4.67 9.46 -10.93
C THR A 187 5.87 9.99 -10.18
N ILE A 188 5.73 11.18 -9.55
CA ILE A 188 6.65 11.70 -8.57
C ILE A 188 5.96 11.77 -7.21
N GLU A 189 6.65 11.36 -6.17
CA GLU A 189 6.17 11.35 -4.79
C GLU A 189 7.32 11.65 -3.83
N GLU A 190 7.02 12.17 -2.66
CA GLU A 190 8.01 12.27 -1.59
C GLU A 190 8.49 10.88 -1.19
N ARG A 191 9.79 10.72 -1.00
CA ARG A 191 10.40 9.46 -0.61
C ARG A 191 10.42 9.34 0.90
N PRO A 192 9.82 8.28 1.50
CA PRO A 192 9.96 8.04 2.92
C PRO A 192 11.42 7.78 3.32
N THR A 193 12.05 8.78 3.93
CA THR A 193 13.41 8.76 4.46
C THR A 193 13.49 9.67 5.68
N ASP A 194 14.43 9.41 6.57
CA ASP A 194 14.79 10.25 7.71
C ASP A 194 15.92 11.25 7.35
N ASP A 195 16.39 11.24 6.12
CA ASP A 195 17.35 12.22 5.61
C ASP A 195 16.71 13.60 5.50
N GLY A 196 17.47 14.63 5.80
CA GLY A 196 17.03 16.03 5.70
C GLY A 196 15.89 16.37 6.67
N ALA A 197 14.73 16.80 6.13
CA ALA A 197 13.57 17.21 6.92
C ALA A 197 12.74 16.03 7.46
N GLY A 198 13.03 14.82 7.01
CA GLY A 198 12.26 13.62 7.35
C GLY A 198 10.87 13.57 6.72
N PHE A 199 10.41 12.37 6.35
CA PHE A 199 9.07 12.16 5.82
C PHE A 199 8.03 12.28 6.93
N ALA A 200 6.99 13.10 6.73
CA ALA A 200 5.91 13.32 7.70
C ALA A 200 6.39 13.69 9.12
N GLY A 201 7.57 14.30 9.25
CA GLY A 201 8.16 14.66 10.55
C GLY A 201 8.72 13.46 11.32
N ALA A 202 8.93 12.32 10.67
CA ALA A 202 9.50 11.15 11.31
C ALA A 202 10.93 11.40 11.78
N SER A 203 11.21 11.08 13.05
CA SER A 203 12.56 11.15 13.63
C SER A 203 13.46 10.03 13.07
N LYS A 204 12.86 8.90 12.65
CA LYS A 204 13.57 7.78 12.03
C LYS A 204 12.69 6.98 11.10
N ILE A 205 13.29 6.50 10.00
CA ILE A 205 12.64 5.61 9.04
C ILE A 205 13.56 4.42 8.75
N VAL A 206 13.00 3.20 8.85
CA VAL A 206 13.75 1.96 8.65
C VAL A 206 13.09 1.06 7.59
N SER A 207 13.85 0.09 7.08
CA SER A 207 13.31 -0.98 6.24
C SER A 207 12.57 -2.03 7.09
N THR A 208 11.82 -2.92 6.45
CA THR A 208 11.18 -4.04 7.16
C THR A 208 12.20 -4.98 7.78
N GLN A 209 13.34 -5.19 7.12
CA GLN A 209 14.41 -6.01 7.68
C GLN A 209 14.99 -5.39 8.94
N ASP A 210 15.32 -4.09 8.90
CA ASP A 210 15.85 -3.38 10.07
C ASP A 210 14.83 -3.34 11.23
N LEU A 211 13.52 -3.20 10.89
CA LEU A 211 12.46 -3.32 11.90
C LEU A 211 12.49 -4.69 12.58
N PHE A 212 12.52 -5.77 11.81
CA PHE A 212 12.50 -7.13 12.37
C PHE A 212 13.71 -7.39 13.25
N GLU A 213 14.91 -6.96 12.85
CA GLU A 213 16.10 -7.04 13.66
C GLU A 213 15.97 -6.28 14.98
N ARG A 214 15.28 -5.12 14.99
CA ARG A 214 15.02 -4.35 16.21
C ARG A 214 14.03 -5.04 17.13
N LEU A 215 12.91 -5.55 16.55
CA LEU A 215 11.88 -6.28 17.31
C LEU A 215 12.45 -7.58 17.94
N GLU A 216 13.43 -8.21 17.29
CA GLU A 216 14.10 -9.38 17.84
C GLU A 216 15.08 -9.03 18.97
N LYS A 217 15.81 -7.94 18.84
CA LYS A 217 16.85 -7.56 19.81
C LYS A 217 16.33 -6.88 21.07
N HIS A 218 15.17 -6.20 21.01
CA HIS A 218 14.74 -5.29 22.07
C HIS A 218 13.26 -5.38 22.37
N GLN A 219 12.91 -5.69 23.60
CA GLN A 219 11.53 -5.77 24.09
C GLN A 219 10.77 -4.43 24.07
N ASN A 220 11.47 -3.29 24.09
CA ASN A 220 10.87 -1.96 24.04
C ASN A 220 10.59 -1.47 22.61
N GLU A 221 11.01 -2.21 21.58
CA GLU A 221 10.69 -1.92 20.20
C GLU A 221 9.34 -2.55 19.82
N ARG A 222 8.45 -1.79 19.21
CA ARG A 222 7.10 -2.21 18.84
C ARG A 222 6.78 -1.78 17.42
N ALA A 223 6.06 -2.60 16.69
CA ALA A 223 5.37 -2.20 15.47
C ALA A 223 3.91 -1.83 15.78
N ASP A 224 3.37 -0.82 15.13
CA ASP A 224 1.93 -0.56 15.15
C ASP A 224 1.23 -1.59 14.25
N THR A 225 0.94 -2.75 14.83
CA THR A 225 0.32 -3.88 14.14
C THR A 225 -1.12 -3.58 13.72
N ARG A 226 -1.83 -2.67 14.42
CA ARG A 226 -3.17 -2.23 14.05
C ARG A 226 -3.14 -1.30 12.84
N ALA A 227 -2.21 -0.36 12.78
CA ALA A 227 -2.00 0.47 11.59
C ALA A 227 -1.56 -0.39 10.40
N TYR A 228 -0.71 -1.42 10.65
CA TYR A 228 -0.34 -2.38 9.60
C TYR A 228 -1.55 -3.18 9.11
N LEU A 229 -2.40 -3.69 10.01
CA LEU A 229 -3.64 -4.36 9.65
C LEU A 229 -4.55 -3.46 8.80
N ALA A 230 -4.73 -2.20 9.21
CA ALA A 230 -5.52 -1.24 8.45
C ALA A 230 -4.97 -1.07 7.02
N ALA A 231 -3.66 -0.87 6.87
CA ALA A 231 -3.02 -0.78 5.56
C ALA A 231 -3.21 -2.06 4.74
N ARG A 232 -3.11 -3.25 5.34
CA ARG A 232 -3.31 -4.54 4.66
C ARG A 232 -4.76 -4.77 4.24
N LEU A 233 -5.73 -4.32 5.02
CA LEU A 233 -7.14 -4.39 4.64
C LEU A 233 -7.47 -3.42 3.50
N VAL A 234 -6.81 -2.26 3.45
CA VAL A 234 -6.88 -1.37 2.28
C VAL A 234 -6.22 -2.02 1.06
N ASP A 235 -5.05 -2.68 1.19
CA ASP A 235 -4.46 -3.45 0.08
C ASP A 235 -5.43 -4.52 -0.44
N LEU A 236 -6.09 -5.22 0.47
CA LEU A 236 -7.10 -6.20 0.12
C LEU A 236 -8.26 -5.56 -0.66
N LEU A 237 -8.79 -4.41 -0.20
CA LEU A 237 -9.82 -3.62 -0.87
C LEU A 237 -9.40 -3.23 -2.30
N LEU A 238 -8.19 -2.76 -2.47
CA LEU A 238 -7.63 -2.30 -3.75
C LEU A 238 -7.17 -3.43 -4.66
N GLY A 239 -7.09 -4.67 -4.14
CA GLY A 239 -6.54 -5.81 -4.88
C GLY A 239 -5.03 -5.67 -5.14
N ASP A 240 -4.32 -4.93 -4.29
CA ASP A 240 -2.88 -4.75 -4.38
C ASP A 240 -2.17 -5.99 -3.82
N TRP A 241 -1.75 -6.87 -4.70
CA TRP A 241 -1.17 -8.17 -4.39
C TRP A 241 0.34 -8.13 -4.15
N ASP A 242 1.04 -7.09 -4.64
CA ASP A 242 2.52 -7.03 -4.62
C ASP A 242 3.01 -6.32 -3.35
N ARG A 243 2.69 -6.88 -2.19
CA ARG A 243 3.00 -6.30 -0.87
C ARG A 243 4.12 -7.02 -0.14
N HIS A 244 5.24 -7.35 -0.85
CA HIS A 244 6.42 -7.93 -0.24
C HIS A 244 7.14 -6.94 0.70
N GLN A 245 8.07 -7.44 1.52
CA GLN A 245 8.73 -6.67 2.57
C GLN A 245 9.35 -5.34 2.10
N ASP A 246 9.89 -5.26 0.88
CA ASP A 246 10.53 -4.04 0.38
C ASP A 246 9.54 -2.92 0.01
N GLN A 247 8.23 -3.26 -0.06
CA GLN A 247 7.16 -2.31 -0.31
C GLN A 247 6.74 -1.53 0.96
N TRP A 248 7.45 -1.72 2.05
CA TRP A 248 7.18 -1.06 3.31
C TRP A 248 8.38 -0.25 3.79
N ARG A 249 8.09 0.86 4.47
CA ARG A 249 8.98 1.58 5.38
C ARG A 249 8.27 1.74 6.70
N TRP A 250 9.04 1.99 7.74
CA TRP A 250 8.52 2.08 9.09
C TRP A 250 9.05 3.34 9.72
N ALA A 251 8.14 4.24 10.11
CA ALA A 251 8.45 5.53 10.69
C ALA A 251 8.30 5.51 12.21
N ARG A 252 9.23 6.12 12.92
CA ARG A 252 9.05 6.57 14.27
C ARG A 252 8.72 8.06 14.22
N LEU A 253 7.48 8.42 14.57
CA LEU A 253 6.97 9.79 14.43
C LEU A 253 7.39 10.69 15.60
N GLU A 254 7.70 10.09 16.75
CA GLU A 254 8.20 10.80 17.93
C GLU A 254 9.59 10.26 18.29
N ASP A 255 10.44 11.09 18.91
CA ASP A 255 11.78 10.65 19.35
C ASP A 255 11.72 9.95 20.71
N ASP A 256 10.69 9.15 20.92
CA ASP A 256 10.51 8.28 22.06
C ASP A 256 10.59 6.82 21.61
N LYS A 257 11.49 6.05 22.22
CA LYS A 257 11.67 4.63 21.92
C LYS A 257 10.44 3.78 22.25
N SER A 258 9.53 4.27 23.09
CA SER A 258 8.25 3.61 23.37
C SER A 258 7.22 3.78 22.24
N THR A 259 7.39 4.76 21.34
CA THR A 259 6.49 4.99 20.21
C THR A 259 6.61 3.87 19.19
N PRO A 260 5.50 3.18 18.85
CA PRO A 260 5.52 2.11 17.87
C PRO A 260 5.92 2.58 16.47
N TRP A 261 6.54 1.69 15.69
CA TRP A 261 6.87 1.93 14.30
C TRP A 261 5.61 1.93 13.43
N THR A 262 5.29 3.07 12.84
CA THR A 262 4.15 3.25 11.94
C THR A 262 4.48 2.77 10.53
N PRO A 263 3.66 1.92 9.91
CA PRO A 263 3.90 1.42 8.55
C PRO A 263 3.64 2.49 7.49
N ILE A 264 4.53 2.56 6.51
CA ILE A 264 4.39 3.39 5.31
C ILE A 264 4.39 2.46 4.09
N PRO A 265 3.23 2.17 3.51
CA PRO A 265 3.15 1.42 2.26
C PRO A 265 3.63 2.27 1.08
N ARG A 266 4.42 1.65 0.20
CA ARG A 266 5.02 2.27 -0.99
C ARG A 266 4.59 1.52 -2.25
N ASP A 267 4.83 2.14 -3.41
CA ASP A 267 4.70 1.50 -4.74
C ASP A 267 3.32 0.84 -4.96
N ARG A 268 2.32 1.65 -5.29
CA ARG A 268 0.90 1.24 -5.40
C ARG A 268 0.47 0.93 -6.84
N ASP A 269 1.40 0.63 -7.71
CA ASP A 269 1.13 0.41 -9.13
C ASP A 269 0.50 -0.95 -9.46
N GLN A 270 0.48 -1.88 -8.52
CA GLN A 270 -0.19 -3.17 -8.66
C GLN A 270 -1.63 -3.19 -8.10
N ALA A 271 -2.09 -2.07 -7.54
CA ALA A 271 -3.50 -1.94 -7.20
C ALA A 271 -4.36 -2.03 -8.48
N PHE A 272 -5.52 -2.64 -8.34
CA PHE A 272 -6.48 -2.88 -9.43
C PHE A 272 -5.96 -3.79 -10.56
N ALA A 273 -4.87 -4.53 -10.37
CA ALA A 273 -4.30 -5.38 -11.42
C ALA A 273 -5.32 -6.39 -11.96
N ARG A 274 -5.38 -6.51 -13.29
CA ARG A 274 -6.29 -7.41 -14.01
C ARG A 274 -5.49 -8.39 -14.83
N PHE A 275 -5.14 -9.52 -14.22
CA PHE A 275 -4.53 -10.63 -14.95
C PHE A 275 -5.63 -11.54 -15.50
N ASP A 276 -6.44 -11.01 -16.44
CA ASP A 276 -7.46 -11.75 -17.18
C ASP A 276 -6.88 -12.40 -18.45
N GLY A 277 -7.53 -13.43 -18.98
CA GLY A 277 -7.09 -14.15 -20.18
C GLY A 277 -6.85 -15.64 -19.93
N LEU A 278 -7.16 -16.48 -20.93
CA LEU A 278 -7.15 -17.93 -20.79
C LEU A 278 -5.81 -18.51 -20.33
N LEU A 279 -4.69 -17.98 -20.83
CA LEU A 279 -3.36 -18.45 -20.44
C LEU A 279 -2.99 -18.00 -19.02
N LEU A 280 -3.48 -16.83 -18.57
CA LEU A 280 -3.26 -16.36 -17.20
C LEU A 280 -4.12 -17.12 -16.20
N ASP A 281 -5.35 -17.51 -16.57
CA ASP A 281 -6.18 -18.37 -15.75
C ASP A 281 -5.51 -19.74 -15.50
N LEU A 282 -4.88 -20.29 -16.53
CA LEU A 282 -4.11 -21.53 -16.40
C LEU A 282 -2.83 -21.30 -15.55
N ALA A 283 -2.10 -20.23 -15.79
CA ALA A 283 -0.89 -19.90 -15.04
C ALA A 283 -1.18 -19.66 -13.55
N ARG A 284 -2.38 -19.16 -13.20
CA ARG A 284 -2.81 -18.93 -11.80
C ARG A 284 -2.80 -20.19 -10.96
N LEU A 285 -2.92 -21.37 -11.54
CA LEU A 285 -2.81 -22.65 -10.82
C LEU A 285 -1.41 -22.83 -10.17
N SER A 286 -0.37 -22.26 -10.78
CA SER A 286 1.01 -22.33 -10.28
C SER A 286 1.50 -21.01 -9.71
N VAL A 287 0.87 -19.88 -10.07
CA VAL A 287 1.25 -18.52 -9.70
C VAL A 287 0.02 -17.81 -9.13
N PRO A 288 -0.35 -18.10 -7.86
CA PRO A 288 -1.62 -17.69 -7.27
C PRO A 288 -1.79 -16.16 -7.17
N GLN A 289 -0.70 -15.40 -7.20
CA GLN A 289 -0.71 -13.94 -7.18
C GLN A 289 -1.16 -13.28 -8.50
N LEU A 290 -1.34 -14.01 -9.59
CA LEU A 290 -1.93 -13.50 -10.82
C LEU A 290 -3.44 -13.28 -10.63
N VAL A 291 -3.80 -12.35 -9.78
CA VAL A 291 -5.19 -12.06 -9.42
C VAL A 291 -5.86 -11.15 -10.45
N GLU A 292 -7.17 -11.25 -10.58
CA GLU A 292 -7.98 -10.34 -11.38
C GLU A 292 -8.79 -9.43 -10.46
N PHE A 293 -8.55 -8.13 -10.55
CA PHE A 293 -9.37 -7.15 -9.85
C PHE A 293 -10.75 -7.03 -10.48
N SER A 294 -11.76 -7.18 -9.66
CA SER A 294 -13.18 -7.01 -10.03
C SER A 294 -14.00 -6.59 -8.81
N ALA A 295 -15.30 -6.43 -8.98
CA ALA A 295 -16.24 -6.15 -7.87
C ALA A 295 -16.26 -7.26 -6.79
N LYS A 296 -15.81 -8.46 -7.13
CA LYS A 296 -15.67 -9.59 -6.18
C LYS A 296 -14.20 -9.73 -5.76
N TYR A 297 -13.99 -10.16 -4.52
CA TYR A 297 -12.66 -10.53 -4.08
C TYR A 297 -12.21 -11.82 -4.77
N PRO A 298 -11.01 -11.84 -5.36
CA PRO A 298 -10.41 -13.08 -5.85
C PRO A 298 -9.92 -13.94 -4.67
N SER A 299 -9.07 -14.91 -4.95
CA SER A 299 -8.45 -15.74 -3.90
C SER A 299 -7.71 -14.89 -2.86
N THR A 300 -8.09 -15.04 -1.58
CA THR A 300 -7.36 -14.41 -0.47
C THR A 300 -5.90 -14.84 -0.45
N VAL A 301 -5.62 -16.13 -0.72
CA VAL A 301 -4.25 -16.64 -0.81
C VAL A 301 -3.45 -15.90 -1.89
N GLY A 302 -4.05 -15.71 -3.07
CA GLY A 302 -3.38 -14.97 -4.16
C GLY A 302 -3.08 -13.51 -3.79
N LEU A 303 -4.06 -12.81 -3.18
CA LEU A 303 -3.91 -11.40 -2.77
C LEU A 303 -2.86 -11.21 -1.66
N THR A 304 -2.65 -12.22 -0.81
CA THR A 304 -1.74 -12.10 0.35
C THR A 304 -0.43 -12.86 0.16
N TRP A 305 -0.23 -13.49 -1.01
CA TRP A 305 0.90 -14.38 -1.25
C TRP A 305 2.26 -13.72 -1.03
N ASN A 306 2.47 -12.53 -1.56
CA ASN A 306 3.75 -11.83 -1.47
C ASN A 306 4.04 -11.25 -0.09
N ALA A 307 2.98 -10.92 0.67
CA ALA A 307 3.09 -10.36 2.02
C ALA A 307 3.13 -11.42 3.13
N ARG A 308 2.88 -12.71 2.81
CA ARG A 308 2.59 -13.75 3.81
C ARG A 308 3.62 -13.85 4.96
N ALA A 309 4.88 -13.58 4.70
CA ALA A 309 5.92 -13.62 5.74
C ALA A 309 5.79 -12.44 6.72
N VAL A 310 5.59 -11.23 6.18
CA VAL A 310 5.39 -10.02 6.96
C VAL A 310 4.04 -10.07 7.70
N ASP A 311 2.98 -10.51 7.02
CA ASP A 311 1.64 -10.66 7.60
C ASP A 311 1.65 -11.64 8.78
N ARG A 312 2.32 -12.80 8.65
CA ARG A 312 2.46 -13.77 9.76
C ARG A 312 3.27 -13.20 10.92
N ARG A 313 4.31 -12.43 10.65
CA ARG A 313 5.16 -11.84 11.70
C ARG A 313 4.42 -10.76 12.50
N LEU A 314 3.60 -9.91 11.83
CA LEU A 314 3.03 -8.71 12.43
C LEU A 314 1.54 -8.81 12.80
N LEU A 315 0.80 -9.76 12.23
CA LEU A 315 -0.65 -9.87 12.46
C LEU A 315 -1.05 -11.09 13.29
N SER A 316 -0.08 -11.92 13.69
CA SER A 316 -0.35 -13.15 14.43
C SER A 316 -0.79 -12.91 15.88
N ASP A 317 -0.47 -11.76 16.45
CA ASP A 317 -0.87 -11.34 17.80
C ASP A 317 -2.28 -10.72 17.86
N LEU A 318 -2.88 -10.38 16.71
CA LEU A 318 -4.18 -9.74 16.64
C LEU A 318 -5.32 -10.76 16.61
N ASP A 319 -6.26 -10.63 17.54
CA ASP A 319 -7.46 -11.45 17.61
C ASP A 319 -8.57 -10.99 16.65
N TRP A 320 -9.61 -11.82 16.48
CA TRP A 320 -10.71 -11.49 15.55
C TRP A 320 -11.44 -10.19 15.90
N PRO A 321 -11.76 -9.84 17.16
CA PRO A 321 -12.38 -8.56 17.49
C PRO A 321 -11.60 -7.34 16.96
N THR A 322 -10.27 -7.40 17.00
CA THR A 322 -9.41 -6.35 16.45
C THR A 322 -9.52 -6.27 14.91
N TRP A 323 -9.53 -7.41 14.23
CA TRP A 323 -9.71 -7.47 12.77
C TRP A 323 -11.09 -6.96 12.35
N ASP A 324 -12.14 -7.38 13.05
CA ASP A 324 -13.52 -7.01 12.74
C ASP A 324 -13.75 -5.51 12.91
N SER A 325 -13.30 -4.96 14.04
CA SER A 325 -13.42 -3.52 14.31
C SER A 325 -12.60 -2.67 13.33
N THR A 326 -11.41 -3.14 12.93
CA THR A 326 -10.59 -2.43 11.93
C THR A 326 -11.25 -2.47 10.55
N ALA A 327 -11.79 -3.61 10.14
CA ALA A 327 -12.50 -3.72 8.86
C ALA A 327 -13.76 -2.84 8.82
N ALA A 328 -14.53 -2.80 9.93
CA ALA A 328 -15.71 -1.94 10.07
C ALA A 328 -15.32 -0.46 10.03
N ALA A 329 -14.23 -0.07 10.68
CA ALA A 329 -13.75 1.31 10.65
C ALA A 329 -13.36 1.74 9.22
N ILE A 330 -12.62 0.92 8.48
CA ILE A 330 -12.28 1.21 7.08
C ILE A 330 -13.54 1.30 6.22
N GLN A 331 -14.49 0.36 6.39
CA GLN A 331 -15.76 0.39 5.67
C GLN A 331 -16.52 1.70 5.91
N ALA A 332 -16.50 2.22 7.12
CA ALA A 332 -17.20 3.44 7.49
C ALA A 332 -16.56 4.71 6.91
N VAL A 333 -15.22 4.79 6.88
CA VAL A 333 -14.51 5.99 6.41
C VAL A 333 -14.31 6.03 4.90
N VAL A 334 -14.24 4.87 4.22
CA VAL A 334 -14.16 4.79 2.75
C VAL A 334 -15.57 4.92 2.16
N THR A 335 -16.15 6.11 2.29
CA THR A 335 -17.50 6.42 1.80
C THR A 335 -17.59 6.44 0.28
N ASP A 336 -18.80 6.50 -0.27
CA ASP A 336 -19.01 6.68 -1.71
C ASP A 336 -18.33 7.96 -2.21
N ALA A 337 -18.41 9.05 -1.43
CA ALA A 337 -17.76 10.31 -1.76
C ALA A 337 -16.23 10.19 -1.84
N VAL A 338 -15.61 9.44 -0.93
CA VAL A 338 -14.16 9.14 -0.96
C VAL A 338 -13.80 8.35 -2.21
N ILE A 339 -14.60 7.34 -2.56
CA ILE A 339 -14.37 6.53 -3.76
C ILE A 339 -14.54 7.37 -5.03
N ASP A 340 -15.57 8.22 -5.08
CA ASP A 340 -15.85 9.08 -6.23
C ASP A 340 -14.74 10.15 -6.40
N ASP A 341 -14.21 10.75 -5.31
CA ASP A 341 -13.03 11.61 -5.35
C ASP A 341 -11.81 10.83 -5.84
N ALA A 342 -11.55 9.65 -5.28
CA ALA A 342 -10.43 8.82 -5.65
C ALA A 342 -10.41 8.50 -7.16
N VAL A 343 -11.53 8.05 -7.68
CA VAL A 343 -11.69 7.79 -9.12
C VAL A 343 -11.58 9.09 -9.94
N GLY A 344 -12.03 10.21 -9.38
CA GLY A 344 -11.90 11.55 -9.96
C GLY A 344 -10.46 12.04 -10.13
N ARG A 345 -9.49 11.47 -9.40
CA ARG A 345 -8.06 11.82 -9.56
C ARG A 345 -7.40 11.32 -10.84
N MET A 346 -8.04 10.41 -11.55
CA MET A 346 -7.54 9.99 -12.86
C MET A 346 -7.58 11.15 -13.87
N PRO A 347 -6.64 11.19 -14.83
CA PRO A 347 -6.77 12.06 -16.00
C PRO A 347 -8.16 11.94 -16.65
N PRO A 348 -8.78 13.05 -17.09
CA PRO A 348 -10.13 13.05 -17.66
C PRO A 348 -10.34 12.03 -18.79
N GLU A 349 -9.31 11.83 -19.61
CA GLU A 349 -9.33 10.93 -20.75
C GLU A 349 -9.42 9.45 -20.33
N LEU A 350 -8.85 9.11 -19.16
CA LEU A 350 -8.92 7.75 -18.59
C LEU A 350 -10.25 7.52 -17.84
N ARG A 351 -10.84 8.59 -17.29
CA ARG A 351 -12.12 8.50 -16.58
C ARG A 351 -13.26 8.05 -17.49
N ALA A 352 -13.31 8.59 -18.71
CA ALA A 352 -14.45 8.39 -19.63
C ALA A 352 -14.78 6.92 -19.94
N GLY A 353 -13.82 6.01 -19.82
CA GLY A 353 -14.04 4.59 -20.12
C GLY A 353 -13.89 3.65 -18.93
N ASN A 354 -13.58 4.17 -17.72
CA ASN A 354 -13.21 3.30 -16.60
C ASN A 354 -13.78 3.75 -15.25
N ALA A 355 -14.10 5.03 -15.06
CA ALA A 355 -14.45 5.57 -13.74
C ALA A 355 -15.67 4.89 -13.12
N ALA A 356 -16.75 4.72 -13.86
CA ALA A 356 -17.97 4.10 -13.36
C ALA A 356 -17.72 2.65 -12.94
N TRP A 357 -17.03 1.87 -13.77
CA TRP A 357 -16.72 0.47 -13.47
C TRP A 357 -15.82 0.34 -12.24
N LEU A 358 -14.76 1.16 -12.14
CA LEU A 358 -13.81 1.09 -11.02
C LEU A 358 -14.48 1.55 -9.72
N GLY A 359 -15.28 2.63 -9.77
CA GLY A 359 -16.04 3.13 -8.62
C GLY A 359 -17.03 2.10 -8.10
N ASP A 360 -17.83 1.49 -8.99
CA ASP A 360 -18.78 0.44 -8.63
C ASP A 360 -18.07 -0.80 -8.03
N ALA A 361 -16.93 -1.18 -8.61
CA ALA A 361 -16.16 -2.29 -8.09
C ALA A 361 -15.63 -2.00 -6.67
N LEU A 362 -15.09 -0.80 -6.44
CA LEU A 362 -14.60 -0.37 -5.13
C LEU A 362 -15.73 -0.30 -4.08
N LYS A 363 -16.90 0.26 -4.42
CA LYS A 363 -18.06 0.32 -3.52
C LYS A 363 -18.50 -1.07 -3.09
N ARG A 364 -18.64 -2.01 -4.03
CA ARG A 364 -19.00 -3.41 -3.72
C ARG A 364 -17.94 -4.13 -2.91
N ARG A 365 -16.66 -3.88 -3.16
CA ARG A 365 -15.56 -4.47 -2.38
C ARG A 365 -15.53 -3.90 -0.97
N ARG A 366 -15.71 -2.58 -0.80
CA ARG A 366 -15.84 -1.95 0.53
C ARG A 366 -16.97 -2.60 1.32
N ASP A 367 -18.14 -2.78 0.72
CA ASP A 367 -19.30 -3.38 1.38
C ASP A 367 -19.04 -4.84 1.80
N ALA A 368 -18.24 -5.56 1.03
CA ALA A 368 -17.83 -6.94 1.31
C ALA A 368 -16.53 -7.07 2.14
N LEU A 369 -15.90 -5.95 2.52
CA LEU A 369 -14.60 -5.94 3.22
C LEU A 369 -14.60 -6.74 4.53
N PRO A 370 -15.62 -6.67 5.42
CA PRO A 370 -15.63 -7.46 6.66
C PRO A 370 -15.58 -8.97 6.38
N SER A 371 -16.29 -9.45 5.35
CA SER A 371 -16.24 -10.86 4.94
C SER A 371 -14.87 -11.26 4.38
N ALA A 372 -14.22 -10.37 3.62
CA ALA A 372 -12.88 -10.60 3.09
C ALA A 372 -11.84 -10.60 4.22
N ALA A 373 -11.95 -9.69 5.19
CA ALA A 373 -11.13 -9.64 6.38
C ALA A 373 -11.22 -10.94 7.20
N ARG A 374 -12.45 -11.50 7.37
CA ARG A 374 -12.64 -12.79 8.06
C ARG A 374 -11.93 -13.94 7.37
N LYS A 375 -11.95 -13.97 6.04
CA LYS A 375 -11.23 -15.00 5.25
C LYS A 375 -9.71 -14.84 5.42
N PHE A 376 -9.22 -13.61 5.43
CA PHE A 376 -7.79 -13.34 5.62
C PHE A 376 -7.36 -13.68 7.04
N TYR A 377 -8.11 -13.26 8.06
CA TYR A 377 -7.90 -13.64 9.44
C TYR A 377 -7.78 -15.17 9.59
N ARG A 378 -8.76 -15.94 9.09
CA ARG A 378 -8.75 -17.40 9.17
C ARG A 378 -7.55 -18.04 8.48
N LEU A 379 -7.06 -17.45 7.40
CA LEU A 379 -5.86 -17.92 6.71
C LEU A 379 -4.61 -17.82 7.60
N LEU A 380 -4.50 -16.72 8.39
CA LEU A 380 -3.39 -16.52 9.32
C LEU A 380 -3.61 -17.26 10.64
N ALA A 381 -4.83 -17.23 11.17
CA ALA A 381 -5.17 -17.82 12.46
C ALA A 381 -5.16 -19.36 12.45
N ALA A 382 -5.24 -20.00 11.28
CA ALA A 382 -5.17 -21.46 11.18
C ALA A 382 -3.87 -22.04 11.77
N GLU A 383 -2.77 -21.31 11.62
CA GLU A 383 -1.45 -21.65 12.18
C GLU A 383 -0.77 -20.35 12.61
N VAL A 384 -0.54 -20.18 13.91
CA VAL A 384 -0.01 -18.96 14.50
C VAL A 384 1.40 -19.18 15.00
N ASN A 385 2.33 -18.32 14.56
CA ASN A 385 3.67 -18.23 15.07
C ASN A 385 3.83 -16.88 15.77
N LEU A 386 3.94 -16.89 17.08
CA LEU A 386 4.27 -15.71 17.87
C LEU A 386 5.78 -15.59 17.96
N SER A 387 6.29 -14.41 17.66
CA SER A 387 7.73 -14.15 17.74
C SER A 387 8.00 -13.28 18.94
N ALA A 388 8.89 -13.74 19.76
CA ALA A 388 9.42 -13.07 20.94
C ALA A 388 10.75 -12.35 20.62
N SER A 389 11.41 -11.78 21.62
CA SER A 389 12.72 -11.14 21.50
C SER A 389 13.86 -12.07 21.95
N ASP A 390 15.09 -11.61 21.78
CA ASP A 390 16.29 -12.27 22.34
C ASP A 390 16.48 -12.02 23.83
N GLU A 391 15.62 -11.20 24.45
CA GLU A 391 15.64 -10.92 25.88
C GLU A 391 14.77 -11.94 26.64
N ALA A 392 14.98 -12.05 27.95
CA ALA A 392 14.24 -13.02 28.77
C ALA A 392 12.76 -12.65 28.91
N GLU A 393 11.86 -13.59 28.67
CA GLU A 393 10.42 -13.42 28.69
C GLU A 393 9.72 -14.46 29.57
N LEU A 394 8.60 -14.04 30.16
CA LEU A 394 7.67 -14.91 30.85
C LEU A 394 6.47 -15.19 29.97
N VAL A 395 6.22 -16.47 29.69
CA VAL A 395 5.07 -16.90 28.89
C VAL A 395 4.07 -17.59 29.80
N GLU A 396 2.86 -17.09 29.83
CA GLU A 396 1.72 -17.67 30.54
C GLU A 396 0.68 -18.13 29.54
N ALA A 397 0.24 -19.39 29.65
CA ALA A 397 -0.77 -19.98 28.79
C ALA A 397 -1.88 -20.59 29.65
N VAL A 398 -3.09 -20.03 29.56
CA VAL A 398 -4.25 -20.45 30.33
C VAL A 398 -5.32 -21.00 29.40
N ARG A 399 -5.67 -22.28 29.57
CA ARG A 399 -6.75 -22.92 28.83
C ARG A 399 -8.03 -22.89 29.64
N ALA A 400 -9.11 -22.36 29.06
CA ALA A 400 -10.43 -22.35 29.66
C ALA A 400 -11.21 -23.64 29.30
N ASP A 401 -12.29 -23.91 30.04
CA ASP A 401 -13.15 -25.11 29.86
C ASP A 401 -13.83 -25.17 28.50
N ASP A 402 -14.09 -24.01 27.86
CA ASP A 402 -14.64 -23.92 26.51
C ASP A 402 -13.62 -24.24 25.41
N GLY A 403 -12.37 -24.52 25.81
CA GLY A 403 -11.25 -24.86 24.93
C GLY A 403 -10.52 -23.67 24.35
N THR A 404 -10.87 -22.43 24.73
CA THR A 404 -10.07 -21.23 24.38
C THR A 404 -8.73 -21.30 25.11
N LEU A 405 -7.70 -20.72 24.50
CA LEU A 405 -6.37 -20.56 25.08
C LEU A 405 -6.00 -19.08 25.10
N ASP A 406 -5.79 -18.53 26.28
CA ASP A 406 -5.21 -17.20 26.46
C ASP A 406 -3.70 -17.35 26.65
N LEU A 407 -2.93 -16.67 25.82
CA LEU A 407 -1.48 -16.63 25.90
C LEU A 407 -1.01 -15.21 26.13
N THR A 408 -0.21 -15.01 27.14
CA THR A 408 0.38 -13.73 27.51
C THR A 408 1.89 -13.87 27.56
N VAL A 409 2.61 -12.97 26.88
CA VAL A 409 4.07 -12.86 26.94
C VAL A 409 4.43 -11.54 27.59
N ARG A 410 5.30 -11.55 28.58
CA ARG A 410 5.78 -10.37 29.31
C ARG A 410 7.30 -10.37 29.39
N ALA A 411 7.91 -9.23 29.63
CA ALA A 411 9.31 -9.16 30.02
C ALA A 411 9.54 -9.89 31.35
N ALA A 412 10.57 -10.72 31.47
CA ALA A 412 10.79 -11.54 32.65
C ALA A 412 10.99 -10.73 33.94
N GLY A 413 11.43 -9.49 33.84
CA GLY A 413 11.62 -8.57 34.99
C GLY A 413 10.40 -7.71 35.33
N ASP A 414 9.33 -7.75 34.53
CA ASP A 414 8.15 -6.88 34.66
C ASP A 414 6.84 -7.68 34.52
N SER A 415 6.54 -8.45 35.57
CA SER A 415 5.33 -9.27 35.60
C SER A 415 4.03 -8.46 35.72
N ALA A 416 4.09 -7.19 36.14
CA ALA A 416 2.94 -6.29 36.32
C ALA A 416 2.76 -5.31 35.15
N GLY A 417 3.74 -5.20 34.26
CA GLY A 417 3.73 -4.31 33.11
C GLY A 417 2.79 -4.75 31.99
N GLU A 418 2.64 -3.89 31.00
CA GLU A 418 1.85 -4.19 29.82
C GLU A 418 2.44 -5.41 29.08
N PRO A 419 1.61 -6.38 28.67
CA PRO A 419 2.11 -7.55 27.94
C PRO A 419 2.80 -7.17 26.62
N LEU A 420 3.86 -7.88 26.30
CA LEU A 420 4.52 -7.82 24.99
C LEU A 420 3.58 -8.36 23.92
N VAL A 421 2.91 -9.47 24.22
CA VAL A 421 1.88 -10.11 23.41
C VAL A 421 0.77 -10.59 24.33
N HIS A 422 -0.47 -10.33 23.94
CA HIS A 422 -1.65 -10.99 24.51
C HIS A 422 -2.53 -11.49 23.39
N ARG A 423 -2.72 -12.80 23.30
CA ARG A 423 -3.46 -13.46 22.25
C ARG A 423 -4.42 -14.48 22.80
N ARG A 424 -5.70 -14.34 22.44
CA ARG A 424 -6.73 -15.36 22.66
C ARG A 424 -6.90 -16.22 21.42
N PHE A 425 -6.75 -17.52 21.58
CA PHE A 425 -6.96 -18.52 20.53
C PHE A 425 -8.32 -19.16 20.70
N ASN A 426 -9.08 -19.19 19.61
CA ASN A 426 -10.34 -19.90 19.53
C ASN A 426 -10.09 -21.21 18.75
N ARG A 427 -10.55 -22.36 19.28
CA ARG A 427 -10.40 -23.68 18.65
C ARG A 427 -11.03 -23.77 17.25
N ASP A 428 -12.00 -22.90 16.93
CA ASP A 428 -12.66 -22.87 15.63
C ASP A 428 -11.81 -22.16 14.56
N ASP A 429 -10.85 -21.34 14.97
CA ASP A 429 -10.00 -20.55 14.09
C ASP A 429 -8.54 -21.05 14.03
N THR A 430 -8.03 -21.67 15.12
CA THR A 430 -6.63 -22.12 15.25
C THR A 430 -6.57 -23.63 15.51
N ARG A 431 -5.69 -24.32 14.79
CA ARG A 431 -5.49 -25.78 14.84
C ARG A 431 -4.37 -26.17 15.77
#